data_6baab5c2ed9ed9cff90a8ed6e7c0d50b
#
_entry.id   6baab5c2ed9ed9cff90a8ed6e7c0d50b
#
_cell.length_a   1.000
_cell.length_b   1.000
_cell.length_c   1.000
_cell.angle_alpha   90.00
_cell.angle_beta   90.00
_cell.angle_gamma   90.00
#
_symmetry.space_group_name_H-M   'P 1'
#
loop_
_entity.id
_entity.type
_entity.pdbx_description
1 polymer ?
#
loop_
_entity_poly.entity_id
_entity_poly.type
_entity_poly.pdbx_seq_one_letter_code
_entity_poly.pdbx_strand_id
1 'polypeptide(L)'
;LGLGQTGIIGRVGLTLNNFSMANLFNKNKEHRGIMPIGEGEKLSLGVQTNGQYYQSYNASYSTNWFGGKRPIQFSFGVYYSKMTDVSSNYYNQAWQNSYMNYMTGYSSYGYNYTNYENYYDPDKFLQVLGANLGWGKRLRWPDDYFTLSVQLAYTRYMLKNWRYFGLFSTGNSNNLNLTLGINRTSTDNQLFPRHGSDFSASVTVTPPWSAWDNKDYKNLATNPNSPSYVSEQQEKYKWIEYHKWKFKARTFTALTSAQKCFVLMTRIEFGLVGSYNKYKKSPFETYYM
;
A
#
# COMPACT_ATOMS: atom_id res chain seq x y z
N LEU A 1 -19.64 -0.02 -6.85
CA LEU A 1 -19.51 -0.84 -8.04
C LEU A 1 -18.71 -0.08 -9.09
N GLY A 2 -17.79 -0.75 -9.75
CA GLY A 2 -16.98 -0.22 -10.84
C GLY A 2 -16.79 -1.26 -11.94
N LEU A 3 -16.55 -0.81 -13.17
CA LEU A 3 -16.20 -1.70 -14.29
C LEU A 3 -14.67 -1.68 -14.43
N GLY A 4 -14.04 -2.84 -14.31
CA GLY A 4 -12.63 -3.05 -14.60
C GLY A 4 -12.46 -3.84 -15.90
N GLN A 5 -11.22 -3.98 -16.37
CA GLN A 5 -10.90 -4.77 -17.56
C GLN A 5 -11.31 -6.25 -17.44
N THR A 6 -11.43 -6.75 -16.23
CA THR A 6 -11.77 -8.14 -15.91
C THR A 6 -13.18 -8.31 -15.35
N GLY A 7 -14.07 -7.30 -15.49
CA GLY A 7 -15.48 -7.35 -15.08
C GLY A 7 -15.84 -6.38 -13.95
N ILE A 8 -16.93 -6.68 -13.26
CA ILE A 8 -17.49 -5.81 -12.23
C ILE A 8 -16.70 -5.93 -10.92
N ILE A 9 -16.30 -4.79 -10.37
CA ILE A 9 -15.65 -4.70 -9.07
C ILE A 9 -16.70 -4.31 -8.03
N GLY A 10 -16.92 -5.19 -7.06
CA GLY A 10 -17.74 -4.94 -5.88
C GLY A 10 -16.90 -4.54 -4.67
N ARG A 11 -17.34 -3.53 -3.93
CA ARG A 11 -16.75 -3.14 -2.65
C ARG A 11 -17.84 -2.95 -1.61
N VAL A 12 -17.64 -3.55 -0.44
CA VAL A 12 -18.47 -3.39 0.74
C VAL A 12 -17.56 -2.97 1.91
N GLY A 13 -17.97 -1.97 2.65
CA GLY A 13 -17.23 -1.49 3.82
C GLY A 13 -18.17 -1.15 4.95
N LEU A 14 -17.78 -1.51 6.16
CA LEU A 14 -18.40 -1.13 7.42
C LEU A 14 -17.42 -0.26 8.21
N THR A 15 -17.85 0.93 8.60
CA THR A 15 -17.08 1.82 9.44
C THR A 15 -17.86 2.24 10.67
N LEU A 16 -17.35 1.94 11.82
CA LEU A 16 -17.86 2.33 13.12
C LEU A 16 -17.02 3.48 13.65
N ASN A 17 -17.56 4.69 13.69
CA ASN A 17 -16.82 5.91 14.07
C ASN A 17 -16.84 6.23 15.57
N ASN A 18 -17.64 5.53 16.34
CA ASN A 18 -17.74 5.70 17.80
C ASN A 18 -17.64 4.34 18.50
N PHE A 19 -16.68 3.56 18.09
CA PHE A 19 -16.39 2.25 18.67
C PHE A 19 -15.69 2.40 20.03
N SER A 20 -15.81 1.40 20.88
CA SER A 20 -15.05 1.30 22.15
C SER A 20 -14.54 -0.10 22.33
N MET A 21 -13.22 -0.27 22.24
CA MET A 21 -12.55 -1.54 22.51
C MET A 21 -12.70 -1.96 23.98
N ALA A 22 -12.65 -1.00 24.91
CA ALA A 22 -12.82 -1.25 26.34
C ALA A 22 -14.22 -1.79 26.65
N ASN A 23 -15.25 -1.30 25.96
CA ASN A 23 -16.62 -1.73 26.15
C ASN A 23 -16.92 -3.12 25.53
N LEU A 24 -16.12 -3.56 24.56
CA LEU A 24 -16.26 -4.89 23.97
C LEU A 24 -16.05 -6.00 25.02
N PHE A 25 -15.14 -5.77 25.96
CA PHE A 25 -14.77 -6.75 27.00
C PHE A 25 -15.38 -6.46 28.37
N ASN A 26 -16.06 -5.32 28.55
CA ASN A 26 -16.62 -4.90 29.82
C ASN A 26 -18.12 -5.20 29.91
N LYS A 27 -18.47 -6.29 30.62
CA LYS A 27 -19.87 -6.74 30.79
C LYS A 27 -20.73 -5.81 31.65
N ASN A 28 -20.13 -4.91 32.42
CA ASN A 28 -20.84 -4.10 33.40
C ASN A 28 -21.21 -2.69 32.95
N LYS A 29 -20.87 -2.30 31.72
CA LYS A 29 -21.30 -1.01 31.14
C LYS A 29 -22.67 -1.16 30.46
N GLU A 30 -23.56 -0.25 30.79
CA GLU A 30 -24.87 -0.14 30.13
C GLU A 30 -24.66 0.20 28.63
N HIS A 31 -24.75 -0.81 27.81
CA HIS A 31 -24.72 -0.62 26.35
C HIS A 31 -26.13 -0.38 25.85
N ARG A 32 -26.37 0.76 25.22
CA ARG A 32 -27.56 0.96 24.42
C ARG A 32 -27.32 0.40 23.02
N GLY A 33 -27.61 -0.89 22.81
CA GLY A 33 -27.53 -1.55 21.52
C GLY A 33 -26.50 -2.70 21.45
N ILE A 34 -26.40 -3.32 20.26
CA ILE A 34 -25.59 -4.51 20.01
C ILE A 34 -24.09 -4.18 19.89
N MET A 35 -23.75 -2.94 19.51
CA MET A 35 -22.37 -2.52 19.26
C MET A 35 -21.77 -1.78 20.46
N PRO A 36 -20.52 -2.09 20.85
CA PRO A 36 -19.80 -1.37 21.90
C PRO A 36 -19.44 0.03 21.40
N ILE A 37 -20.07 1.05 21.96
CA ILE A 37 -19.90 2.45 21.59
C ILE A 37 -19.43 3.30 22.77
N GLY A 38 -18.85 4.45 22.51
CA GLY A 38 -18.71 5.52 23.48
C GLY A 38 -17.33 6.16 23.64
N GLU A 39 -16.25 5.69 22.99
CA GLU A 39 -14.91 6.28 23.16
C GLU A 39 -14.38 6.99 21.91
N GLY A 40 -15.19 7.08 20.84
CA GLY A 40 -14.80 7.78 19.61
C GLY A 40 -13.69 7.08 18.82
N GLU A 41 -13.45 5.82 19.10
CA GLU A 41 -12.52 4.99 18.34
C GLU A 41 -13.14 4.62 16.98
N LYS A 42 -12.32 4.35 16.00
CA LYS A 42 -12.76 3.99 14.66
C LYS A 42 -12.36 2.56 14.33
N LEU A 43 -13.33 1.73 14.02
CA LEU A 43 -13.13 0.40 13.46
C LEU A 43 -13.67 0.37 12.04
N SER A 44 -12.84 -0.05 11.09
CA SER A 44 -13.24 -0.18 9.68
C SER A 44 -12.93 -1.57 9.18
N LEU A 45 -13.92 -2.18 8.55
CA LEU A 45 -13.83 -3.47 7.87
C LEU A 45 -14.18 -3.26 6.41
N GLY A 46 -13.39 -3.81 5.51
CA GLY A 46 -13.63 -3.65 4.08
C GLY A 46 -13.36 -4.95 3.33
N VAL A 47 -14.22 -5.21 2.35
CA VAL A 47 -14.08 -6.31 1.40
C VAL A 47 -14.23 -5.72 0.00
N GLN A 48 -13.32 -6.07 -0.87
CA GLN A 48 -13.38 -5.72 -2.29
C GLN A 48 -13.13 -6.97 -3.10
N THR A 49 -13.96 -7.20 -4.10
CA THR A 49 -13.82 -8.39 -4.95
C THR A 49 -14.17 -8.08 -6.40
N ASN A 50 -13.46 -8.74 -7.29
CA ASN A 50 -13.79 -8.88 -8.70
C ASN A 50 -13.85 -10.39 -9.00
N GLY A 51 -14.78 -11.09 -8.32
CA GLY A 51 -14.93 -12.53 -8.45
C GLY A 51 -13.63 -13.29 -8.16
N GLN A 52 -13.14 -14.01 -9.15
CA GLN A 52 -11.96 -14.87 -9.02
C GLN A 52 -10.62 -14.13 -9.25
N TYR A 53 -10.65 -12.98 -9.95
CA TYR A 53 -9.42 -12.27 -10.36
C TYR A 53 -8.80 -11.43 -9.24
N TYR A 54 -9.63 -10.81 -8.42
CA TYR A 54 -9.17 -9.97 -7.34
C TYR A 54 -10.06 -10.10 -6.11
N GLN A 55 -9.42 -10.29 -4.97
CA GLN A 55 -10.06 -10.31 -3.66
C GLN A 55 -9.19 -9.54 -2.68
N SER A 56 -9.78 -8.65 -1.90
CA SER A 56 -9.09 -7.89 -0.87
C SER A 56 -9.95 -7.77 0.36
N TYR A 57 -9.35 -8.03 1.50
CA TYR A 57 -9.95 -7.93 2.82
C TYR A 57 -9.07 -7.03 3.67
N ASN A 58 -9.66 -6.06 4.34
CA ASN A 58 -8.94 -5.19 5.24
C ASN A 58 -9.74 -4.95 6.51
N ALA A 59 -9.02 -4.89 7.62
CA ALA A 59 -9.52 -4.48 8.92
C ALA A 59 -8.57 -3.45 9.50
N SER A 60 -9.09 -2.34 10.00
CA SER A 60 -8.29 -1.30 10.64
C SER A 60 -9.00 -0.73 11.85
N TYR A 61 -8.22 -0.47 12.87
CA TYR A 61 -8.62 0.16 14.11
C TYR A 61 -7.77 1.41 14.32
N SER A 62 -8.35 2.49 14.78
CA SER A 62 -7.63 3.69 15.17
C SER A 62 -8.28 4.42 16.30
N THR A 63 -7.46 4.99 17.18
CA THR A 63 -7.87 5.87 18.26
C THR A 63 -6.98 7.09 18.32
N ASN A 64 -7.53 8.25 18.68
CA ASN A 64 -6.78 9.49 18.85
C ASN A 64 -6.41 9.75 20.33
N TRP A 65 -6.86 8.92 21.25
CA TRP A 65 -6.69 9.06 22.69
C TRP A 65 -6.07 7.82 23.33
N PHE A 66 -5.06 7.25 22.73
CA PHE A 66 -4.39 6.07 23.25
C PHE A 66 -3.79 6.35 24.64
N GLY A 67 -4.20 5.55 25.65
CA GLY A 67 -3.78 5.73 27.03
C GLY A 67 -4.55 6.82 27.82
N GLY A 68 -5.56 7.47 27.23
CA GLY A 68 -6.57 8.30 27.92
C GLY A 68 -6.13 9.67 28.43
N LYS A 69 -4.85 10.00 28.42
CA LYS A 69 -4.33 11.24 29.06
C LYS A 69 -3.93 12.36 28.10
N ARG A 70 -3.64 12.07 26.84
CA ARG A 70 -3.16 13.04 25.83
C ARG A 70 -3.60 12.57 24.43
N PRO A 71 -3.73 13.49 23.47
CA PRO A 71 -4.02 13.13 22.09
C PRO A 71 -2.80 12.41 21.47
N ILE A 72 -2.78 11.10 21.66
CA ILE A 72 -1.82 10.18 21.04
C ILE A 72 -2.63 9.32 20.09
N GLN A 73 -2.35 9.44 18.83
CA GLN A 73 -2.96 8.59 17.81
C GLN A 73 -2.30 7.22 17.84
N PHE A 74 -3.11 6.18 17.86
CA PHE A 74 -2.68 4.81 17.64
C PHE A 74 -3.52 4.20 16.53
N SER A 75 -2.90 3.42 15.66
CA SER A 75 -3.59 2.69 14.60
C SER A 75 -3.01 1.30 14.43
N PHE A 76 -3.88 0.36 14.16
CA PHE A 76 -3.54 -1.00 13.80
C PHE A 76 -4.32 -1.39 12.56
N GLY A 77 -3.69 -2.04 11.60
CA GLY A 77 -4.36 -2.52 10.40
C GLY A 77 -3.81 -3.86 9.96
N VAL A 78 -4.68 -4.68 9.42
CA VAL A 78 -4.33 -5.92 8.72
C VAL A 78 -5.03 -5.94 7.37
N TYR A 79 -4.36 -6.46 6.37
CA TYR A 79 -4.95 -6.62 5.06
C TYR A 79 -4.44 -7.89 4.39
N TYR A 80 -5.30 -8.46 3.61
CA TYR A 80 -4.98 -9.57 2.72
C TYR A 80 -5.54 -9.25 1.33
N SER A 81 -4.75 -9.46 0.31
CA SER A 81 -5.22 -9.35 -1.07
C SER A 81 -4.69 -10.51 -1.89
N LYS A 82 -5.53 -10.99 -2.79
CA LYS A 82 -5.18 -12.00 -3.80
C LYS A 82 -5.52 -11.45 -5.16
N MET A 83 -4.57 -11.49 -6.07
CA MET A 83 -4.74 -11.15 -7.47
C MET A 83 -4.31 -12.35 -8.31
N THR A 84 -5.12 -12.73 -9.26
CA THR A 84 -4.83 -13.82 -10.20
C THR A 84 -4.74 -13.29 -11.61
N ASP A 85 -3.89 -13.91 -12.41
CA ASP A 85 -3.71 -13.56 -13.82
C ASP A 85 -4.71 -14.31 -14.71
N VAL A 86 -4.80 -13.86 -15.94
CA VAL A 86 -5.60 -14.48 -16.98
C VAL A 86 -4.80 -15.63 -17.61
N SER A 87 -5.46 -16.72 -17.95
CA SER A 87 -4.78 -17.83 -18.61
C SER A 87 -4.26 -17.44 -20.00
N SER A 88 -3.24 -18.16 -20.48
CA SER A 88 -2.71 -17.97 -21.85
C SER A 88 -3.76 -18.17 -22.93
N ASN A 89 -4.79 -18.97 -22.66
CA ASN A 89 -5.92 -19.19 -23.58
C ASN A 89 -6.69 -17.91 -23.90
N TYR A 90 -6.79 -16.98 -22.95
CA TYR A 90 -7.41 -15.66 -23.18
C TYR A 90 -6.66 -14.90 -24.29
N TYR A 91 -5.35 -14.81 -24.18
CA TYR A 91 -4.55 -14.09 -25.17
C TYR A 91 -4.58 -14.78 -26.53
N ASN A 92 -4.54 -16.11 -26.57
CA ASN A 92 -4.62 -16.87 -27.81
C ASN A 92 -5.97 -16.69 -28.50
N GLN A 93 -7.09 -16.72 -27.75
CA GLN A 93 -8.41 -16.48 -28.32
C GLN A 93 -8.62 -15.04 -28.77
N ALA A 94 -8.16 -14.07 -27.98
CA ALA A 94 -8.23 -12.67 -28.39
C ALA A 94 -7.44 -12.39 -29.68
N TRP A 95 -6.27 -13.01 -29.82
CA TRP A 95 -5.46 -12.93 -31.03
C TRP A 95 -6.13 -13.62 -32.23
N GLN A 96 -6.63 -14.85 -32.06
CA GLN A 96 -7.35 -15.59 -33.10
C GLN A 96 -8.60 -14.84 -33.59
N ASN A 97 -9.39 -14.28 -32.65
CA ASN A 97 -10.57 -13.50 -33.01
C ASN A 97 -10.20 -12.23 -33.78
N SER A 98 -9.12 -11.54 -33.38
CA SER A 98 -8.63 -10.36 -34.10
C SER A 98 -8.13 -10.71 -35.50
N TYR A 99 -7.40 -11.82 -35.62
CA TYR A 99 -6.89 -12.31 -36.92
C TYR A 99 -8.03 -12.75 -37.85
N MET A 100 -9.03 -13.47 -37.33
CA MET A 100 -10.20 -13.90 -38.12
C MET A 100 -11.04 -12.69 -38.56
N ASN A 101 -11.26 -11.71 -37.71
CA ASN A 101 -11.96 -10.48 -38.05
C ASN A 101 -11.23 -9.69 -39.16
N TYR A 102 -9.89 -9.65 -39.10
CA TYR A 102 -9.07 -9.02 -40.14
C TYR A 102 -9.17 -9.77 -41.48
N MET A 103 -9.14 -11.10 -41.47
CA MET A 103 -9.16 -11.92 -42.66
C MET A 103 -10.55 -12.01 -43.31
N THR A 104 -11.61 -11.99 -42.55
CA THR A 104 -12.98 -12.16 -43.06
C THR A 104 -13.69 -10.85 -43.36
N GLY A 105 -13.15 -9.70 -42.93
CA GLY A 105 -13.80 -8.38 -43.07
C GLY A 105 -15.16 -8.27 -42.40
N TYR A 106 -15.61 -9.32 -41.72
CA TYR A 106 -16.84 -9.34 -40.94
C TYR A 106 -16.51 -9.11 -39.47
N SER A 107 -16.88 -7.96 -38.96
CA SER A 107 -17.01 -7.79 -37.53
C SER A 107 -18.20 -8.62 -37.08
N SER A 108 -17.94 -9.81 -36.60
CA SER A 108 -18.94 -10.64 -35.94
C SER A 108 -19.33 -9.92 -34.65
N TYR A 109 -20.41 -9.15 -34.69
CA TYR A 109 -21.16 -8.70 -33.50
C TYR A 109 -21.93 -9.87 -32.86
N GLY A 110 -21.32 -11.05 -32.83
CA GLY A 110 -21.75 -12.13 -31.98
C GLY A 110 -21.21 -11.82 -30.58
N TYR A 111 -22.08 -11.46 -29.65
CA TYR A 111 -21.80 -11.56 -28.21
C TYR A 111 -21.53 -13.05 -27.93
N ASN A 112 -20.31 -13.51 -28.19
CA ASN A 112 -19.83 -14.70 -27.58
C ASN A 112 -19.74 -14.37 -26.08
N TYR A 113 -20.72 -14.79 -25.31
CA TYR A 113 -20.61 -14.98 -23.88
C TYR A 113 -19.52 -16.07 -23.69
N THR A 114 -18.28 -15.67 -23.87
CA THR A 114 -17.14 -16.48 -23.50
C THR A 114 -17.21 -16.56 -21.98
N ASN A 115 -17.46 -17.76 -21.45
CA ASN A 115 -17.42 -18.00 -20.02
C ASN A 115 -16.10 -17.47 -19.48
N TYR A 116 -16.12 -16.37 -18.76
CA TYR A 116 -14.95 -15.79 -18.11
C TYR A 116 -14.24 -16.77 -17.18
N GLU A 117 -14.93 -17.84 -16.75
CA GLU A 117 -14.39 -18.93 -15.97
C GLU A 117 -13.25 -19.68 -16.70
N ASN A 118 -13.24 -19.74 -18.03
CA ASN A 118 -12.20 -20.41 -18.80
C ASN A 118 -10.89 -19.62 -18.90
N TYR A 119 -10.84 -18.38 -18.44
CA TYR A 119 -9.64 -17.54 -18.50
C TYR A 119 -8.94 -17.37 -17.15
N TYR A 120 -9.55 -17.86 -16.10
CA TYR A 120 -8.96 -17.89 -14.76
C TYR A 120 -7.87 -18.95 -14.69
N ASP A 121 -6.66 -18.55 -14.27
CA ASP A 121 -5.54 -19.46 -14.04
C ASP A 121 -5.24 -19.51 -12.54
N PRO A 122 -5.66 -20.58 -11.84
CA PRO A 122 -5.44 -20.70 -10.40
C PRO A 122 -3.96 -20.83 -10.03
N ASP A 123 -3.10 -21.17 -11.00
CA ASP A 123 -1.66 -21.36 -10.82
C ASP A 123 -0.85 -20.08 -11.02
N LYS A 124 -1.51 -18.96 -11.39
CA LYS A 124 -0.88 -17.66 -11.54
C LYS A 124 -1.50 -16.67 -10.57
N PHE A 125 -0.83 -16.40 -9.48
CA PHE A 125 -1.34 -15.46 -8.48
C PHE A 125 -0.24 -14.67 -7.77
N LEU A 126 -0.65 -13.52 -7.27
CA LEU A 126 0.01 -12.74 -6.26
C LEU A 126 -0.90 -12.64 -5.04
N GLN A 127 -0.42 -13.11 -3.90
CA GLN A 127 -1.07 -12.90 -2.61
C GLN A 127 -0.21 -11.94 -1.77
N VAL A 128 -0.85 -11.00 -1.12
CA VAL A 128 -0.21 -10.04 -0.23
C VAL A 128 -0.92 -10.10 1.12
N LEU A 129 -0.18 -10.41 2.16
CA LEU A 129 -0.63 -10.34 3.54
C LEU A 129 0.16 -9.25 4.24
N GLY A 130 -0.51 -8.30 4.88
CA GLY A 130 0.18 -7.24 5.59
C GLY A 130 -0.47 -6.89 6.91
N ALA A 131 0.36 -6.38 7.82
CA ALA A 131 -0.03 -5.81 9.10
C ALA A 131 0.77 -4.52 9.34
N ASN A 132 0.12 -3.53 9.91
CA ASN A 132 0.76 -2.27 10.27
C ASN A 132 0.34 -1.80 11.65
N LEU A 133 1.29 -1.19 12.36
CA LEU A 133 1.11 -0.51 13.63
C LEU A 133 1.56 0.94 13.44
N GLY A 134 0.70 1.87 13.76
CA GLY A 134 1.00 3.30 13.67
C GLY A 134 0.84 3.97 15.03
N TRP A 135 1.76 4.86 15.33
CA TRP A 135 1.72 5.73 16.49
C TRP A 135 2.01 7.16 16.06
N GLY A 136 1.24 8.11 16.57
CA GLY A 136 1.40 9.52 16.24
C GLY A 136 1.19 10.42 17.46
N LYS A 137 2.00 11.48 17.54
CA LYS A 137 1.91 12.46 18.63
C LYS A 137 2.18 13.86 18.12
N ARG A 138 1.35 14.80 18.56
CA ARG A 138 1.61 16.24 18.40
C ARG A 138 2.71 16.67 19.38
N LEU A 139 3.72 17.33 18.84
CA LEU A 139 4.83 17.86 19.63
C LEU A 139 4.46 19.24 20.17
N ARG A 140 5.09 19.65 21.27
CA ARG A 140 4.96 21.00 21.85
C ARG A 140 6.16 21.89 21.55
N TRP A 141 7.23 21.28 21.11
CA TRP A 141 8.48 21.95 20.76
C TRP A 141 8.93 21.46 19.37
N PRO A 142 9.42 22.31 18.47
CA PRO A 142 9.64 23.77 18.64
C PRO A 142 8.36 24.60 18.59
N ASP A 143 7.28 24.10 17.98
CA ASP A 143 5.95 24.73 18.03
C ASP A 143 4.85 23.63 18.02
N ASP A 144 3.59 24.04 18.25
CA ASP A 144 2.44 23.12 18.30
C ASP A 144 1.97 22.57 16.95
N TYR A 145 2.60 22.96 15.86
CA TYR A 145 2.24 22.51 14.51
C TYR A 145 2.95 21.21 14.10
N PHE A 146 3.97 20.80 14.87
CA PHE A 146 4.69 19.57 14.59
C PHE A 146 3.96 18.33 15.07
N THR A 147 3.94 17.31 14.19
CA THR A 147 3.48 15.96 14.51
C THR A 147 4.57 14.95 14.20
N LEU A 148 4.83 14.06 15.14
CA LEU A 148 5.72 12.91 14.98
C LEU A 148 4.88 11.67 14.74
N SER A 149 5.26 10.87 13.74
CA SER A 149 4.64 9.58 13.44
C SER A 149 5.69 8.48 13.37
N VAL A 150 5.33 7.32 13.90
CA VAL A 150 6.13 6.09 13.84
C VAL A 150 5.22 5.00 13.32
N GLN A 151 5.64 4.29 12.29
CA GLN A 151 4.89 3.18 11.74
C GLN A 151 5.79 1.97 11.56
N LEU A 152 5.37 0.83 12.10
CA LEU A 152 5.95 -0.48 11.84
C LEU A 152 5.01 -1.23 10.91
N ALA A 153 5.54 -1.72 9.80
CA ALA A 153 4.75 -2.48 8.83
C ALA A 153 5.46 -3.77 8.45
N TYR A 154 4.69 -4.83 8.35
CA TYR A 154 5.11 -6.12 7.83
C TYR A 154 4.24 -6.48 6.64
N THR A 155 4.87 -6.87 5.54
CA THR A 155 4.16 -7.31 4.33
C THR A 155 4.83 -8.58 3.81
N ARG A 156 4.03 -9.62 3.57
CA ARG A 156 4.45 -10.85 2.94
C ARG A 156 3.83 -10.95 1.55
N TYR A 157 4.68 -11.11 0.56
CA TYR A 157 4.32 -11.36 -0.83
C TYR A 157 4.49 -12.85 -1.11
N MET A 158 3.47 -13.46 -1.69
CA MET A 158 3.48 -14.86 -2.12
C MET A 158 3.12 -14.89 -3.61
N LEU A 159 4.07 -15.31 -4.43
CA LEU A 159 3.95 -15.31 -5.88
C LEU A 159 3.97 -16.75 -6.40
N LYS A 160 3.12 -17.05 -7.37
CA LYS A 160 3.18 -18.28 -8.14
C LYS A 160 2.99 -17.93 -9.62
N ASN A 161 4.00 -18.20 -10.44
CA ASN A 161 4.03 -17.91 -11.88
C ASN A 161 3.63 -16.47 -12.25
N TRP A 162 3.92 -15.50 -11.37
CA TRP A 162 3.55 -14.09 -11.52
C TRP A 162 4.62 -13.31 -12.30
N ARG A 163 4.29 -12.84 -13.52
CA ARG A 163 5.27 -12.25 -14.44
C ARG A 163 5.56 -10.77 -14.22
N TYR A 164 4.73 -10.08 -13.47
CA TYR A 164 4.74 -8.60 -13.45
C TYR A 164 5.79 -7.97 -12.53
N PHE A 165 6.48 -8.75 -11.71
CA PHE A 165 7.54 -8.22 -10.83
C PHE A 165 8.94 -8.21 -11.44
N GLY A 166 9.14 -8.82 -12.60
CA GLY A 166 10.37 -8.70 -13.39
C GLY A 166 11.60 -9.42 -12.87
N LEU A 167 11.62 -9.91 -11.63
CA LEU A 167 12.79 -10.51 -11.00
C LEU A 167 12.61 -11.99 -10.65
N PHE A 168 11.51 -12.36 -10.04
CA PHE A 168 11.15 -13.76 -9.84
C PHE A 168 9.64 -13.93 -9.98
N SER A 169 9.24 -15.05 -10.55
CA SER A 169 7.84 -15.34 -10.83
C SER A 169 7.18 -16.20 -9.76
N THR A 170 7.96 -16.96 -9.00
CA THR A 170 7.47 -17.89 -7.99
C THR A 170 8.33 -17.80 -6.75
N GLY A 171 7.69 -17.64 -5.58
CA GLY A 171 8.35 -17.60 -4.29
C GLY A 171 7.69 -16.66 -3.30
N ASN A 172 8.31 -16.52 -2.14
CA ASN A 172 7.84 -15.69 -1.05
C ASN A 172 8.85 -14.58 -0.75
N SER A 173 8.36 -13.37 -0.53
CA SER A 173 9.18 -12.25 -0.10
C SER A 173 8.56 -11.56 1.11
N ASN A 174 9.39 -11.17 2.08
CA ASN A 174 8.97 -10.52 3.30
C ASN A 174 9.55 -9.12 3.38
N ASN A 175 8.75 -8.15 3.73
CA ASN A 175 9.14 -6.76 3.95
C ASN A 175 8.74 -6.36 5.37
N LEU A 176 9.72 -6.11 6.22
CA LEU A 176 9.53 -5.53 7.54
C LEU A 176 10.18 -4.14 7.51
N ASN A 177 9.39 -3.10 7.69
CA ASN A 177 9.90 -1.75 7.65
C ASN A 177 9.41 -0.91 8.83
N LEU A 178 10.27 0.03 9.23
CA LEU A 178 9.99 1.08 10.21
C LEU A 178 10.03 2.41 9.48
N THR A 179 8.94 3.16 9.58
CA THR A 179 8.84 4.52 9.04
C THR A 179 8.75 5.52 10.18
N LEU A 180 9.66 6.48 10.18
CA LEU A 180 9.63 7.65 11.05
C LEU A 180 9.23 8.85 10.19
N GLY A 181 8.22 9.60 10.64
CA GLY A 181 7.73 10.77 9.93
C GLY A 181 7.60 11.95 10.86
N ILE A 182 7.97 13.14 10.35
CA ILE A 182 7.71 14.41 11.01
C ILE A 182 6.99 15.31 10.00
N ASN A 183 5.87 15.87 10.45
CA ASN A 183 5.05 16.78 9.64
C ASN A 183 4.83 18.06 10.42
N ARG A 184 4.80 19.19 9.70
CA ARG A 184 4.44 20.48 10.22
C ARG A 184 3.48 21.15 9.26
N THR A 185 2.33 21.56 9.74
CA THR A 185 1.32 22.25 8.95
C THR A 185 0.88 23.49 9.68
N SER A 186 1.29 24.65 9.17
CA SER A 186 0.97 25.97 9.73
C SER A 186 0.28 26.88 8.73
N THR A 187 -0.50 26.29 7.81
CA THR A 187 -1.28 27.04 6.82
C THR A 187 -2.53 27.63 7.47
N ASP A 188 -2.89 28.84 7.05
CA ASP A 188 -4.08 29.55 7.51
C ASP A 188 -5.39 28.89 7.06
N ASN A 189 -5.39 28.20 5.93
CA ASN A 189 -6.53 27.48 5.39
C ASN A 189 -6.06 26.20 4.67
N GLN A 190 -6.81 25.11 4.82
CA GLN A 190 -6.46 23.83 4.20
C GLN A 190 -6.79 23.76 2.71
N LEU A 191 -7.87 24.42 2.27
CA LEU A 191 -8.33 24.37 0.89
C LEU A 191 -7.68 25.47 0.02
N PHE A 192 -7.63 26.69 0.55
CA PHE A 192 -7.10 27.85 -0.16
C PHE A 192 -6.12 28.61 0.73
N PRO A 193 -4.92 28.06 0.98
CA PRO A 193 -3.94 28.70 1.85
C PRO A 193 -3.42 29.98 1.20
N ARG A 194 -3.36 31.05 1.99
CA ARG A 194 -2.78 32.33 1.61
C ARG A 194 -1.42 32.56 2.25
N HIS A 195 -1.26 32.05 3.47
CA HIS A 195 -0.05 32.17 4.26
C HIS A 195 0.30 30.85 4.94
N GLY A 196 1.56 30.72 5.24
CA GLY A 196 2.06 29.62 6.04
C GLY A 196 2.88 28.60 5.27
N SER A 197 3.16 27.51 5.92
CA SER A 197 4.00 26.44 5.36
C SER A 197 3.48 25.06 5.76
N ASP A 198 3.74 24.11 4.88
CA ASP A 198 3.46 22.71 5.09
C ASP A 198 4.71 21.94 4.70
N PHE A 199 5.28 21.21 5.65
CA PHE A 199 6.43 20.40 5.37
C PHE A 199 6.29 18.99 5.96
N SER A 200 6.82 18.00 5.26
CA SER A 200 6.88 16.63 5.72
C SER A 200 8.24 16.01 5.40
N ALA A 201 8.80 15.32 6.37
CA ALA A 201 9.97 14.51 6.19
C ALA A 201 9.68 13.10 6.71
N SER A 202 10.07 12.08 5.97
CA SER A 202 9.93 10.70 6.40
C SER A 202 11.12 9.84 5.98
N VAL A 203 11.48 8.94 6.86
CA VAL A 203 12.52 7.94 6.64
C VAL A 203 11.92 6.57 6.87
N THR A 204 11.98 5.72 5.87
CA THR A 204 11.58 4.31 5.97
C THR A 204 12.84 3.46 5.89
N VAL A 205 13.04 2.60 6.85
CA VAL A 205 14.18 1.69 6.93
C VAL A 205 13.71 0.26 7.15
N THR A 206 14.39 -0.66 6.52
CA THR A 206 14.26 -2.09 6.82
C THR A 206 15.50 -2.56 7.57
N PRO A 207 15.45 -3.66 8.32
CA PRO A 207 16.65 -4.27 8.88
C PRO A 207 17.64 -4.64 7.77
N PRO A 208 18.96 -4.49 7.97
CA PRO A 208 19.99 -4.86 7.01
C PRO A 208 20.25 -6.38 7.04
N TRP A 209 19.31 -7.15 6.54
CA TRP A 209 19.35 -8.62 6.56
C TRP A 209 20.62 -9.19 5.94
N SER A 210 21.12 -8.55 4.87
CA SER A 210 22.35 -8.97 4.18
C SER A 210 23.62 -8.83 5.03
N ALA A 211 23.58 -8.01 6.08
CA ALA A 211 24.70 -7.86 7.01
C ALA A 211 24.71 -8.95 8.10
N TRP A 212 23.58 -9.64 8.30
CA TRP A 212 23.40 -10.61 9.39
C TRP A 212 23.43 -12.06 8.93
N ASP A 213 23.16 -12.34 7.66
CA ASP A 213 23.00 -13.71 7.15
C ASP A 213 24.28 -14.30 6.51
N ASN A 214 25.37 -13.53 6.44
CA ASN A 214 26.69 -13.94 5.94
C ASN A 214 26.68 -14.57 4.52
N LYS A 215 25.72 -14.22 3.67
CA LYS A 215 25.58 -14.75 2.32
C LYS A 215 26.34 -13.93 1.28
N ASP A 216 26.94 -14.60 0.31
CA ASP A 216 27.59 -13.94 -0.82
C ASP A 216 26.58 -13.54 -1.91
N TYR A 217 25.96 -12.39 -1.73
CA TYR A 217 24.98 -11.83 -2.68
C TYR A 217 25.56 -11.46 -4.04
N LYS A 218 26.90 -11.40 -4.18
CA LYS A 218 27.57 -11.10 -5.45
C LYS A 218 27.42 -12.27 -6.43
N ASN A 219 27.57 -13.48 -5.93
CA ASN A 219 27.56 -14.71 -6.73
C ASN A 219 26.17 -15.34 -6.80
N LEU A 220 25.21 -14.89 -5.98
CA LEU A 220 23.86 -15.44 -5.90
C LEU A 220 23.00 -14.95 -7.06
N ALA A 221 22.40 -15.86 -7.83
CA ALA A 221 21.49 -15.57 -8.96
C ALA A 221 22.16 -14.72 -10.07
N THR A 222 23.36 -15.08 -10.48
CA THR A 222 24.11 -14.38 -11.55
C THR A 222 23.86 -15.00 -12.93
N ASN A 223 23.65 -16.31 -13.01
CA ASN A 223 23.47 -17.02 -14.28
C ASN A 223 21.99 -17.40 -14.54
N PRO A 224 21.28 -16.71 -15.45
CA PRO A 224 19.87 -16.99 -15.75
C PRO A 224 19.61 -18.40 -16.29
N ASN A 225 20.61 -19.06 -16.85
CA ASN A 225 20.49 -20.41 -17.45
C ASN A 225 20.76 -21.53 -16.45
N SER A 226 21.10 -21.21 -15.21
CA SER A 226 21.33 -22.21 -14.17
C SER A 226 20.01 -22.84 -13.70
N PRO A 227 19.95 -24.15 -13.52
CA PRO A 227 18.76 -24.82 -12.92
C PRO A 227 18.40 -24.28 -11.53
N SER A 228 19.41 -23.79 -10.78
CA SER A 228 19.24 -23.24 -9.44
C SER A 228 18.85 -21.74 -9.43
N TYR A 229 18.81 -21.08 -10.57
CA TYR A 229 18.60 -19.63 -10.66
C TYR A 229 17.34 -19.14 -9.96
N VAL A 230 16.21 -19.83 -10.14
CA VAL A 230 14.92 -19.45 -9.50
C VAL A 230 14.99 -19.60 -7.98
N SER A 231 15.61 -20.68 -7.48
CA SER A 231 15.76 -20.89 -6.04
C SER A 231 16.73 -19.87 -5.42
N GLU A 232 17.80 -19.55 -6.12
CA GLU A 232 18.77 -18.52 -5.71
C GLU A 232 18.15 -17.12 -5.71
N GLN A 233 17.32 -16.79 -6.69
CA GLN A 233 16.54 -15.53 -6.68
C GLN A 233 15.56 -15.47 -5.51
N GLN A 234 14.85 -16.55 -5.24
CA GLN A 234 13.95 -16.62 -4.10
C GLN A 234 14.70 -16.42 -2.78
N GLU A 235 15.89 -17.03 -2.64
CA GLU A 235 16.72 -16.86 -1.47
C GLU A 235 17.24 -15.43 -1.33
N LYS A 236 17.69 -14.82 -2.43
CA LYS A 236 18.18 -13.45 -2.48
C LYS A 236 17.13 -12.43 -2.05
N TYR A 237 15.89 -12.61 -2.47
CA TYR A 237 14.78 -11.68 -2.20
C TYR A 237 13.81 -12.15 -1.11
N LYS A 238 14.15 -13.18 -0.34
CA LYS A 238 13.35 -13.66 0.77
C LYS A 238 13.02 -12.58 1.80
N TRP A 239 13.98 -11.71 2.08
CA TRP A 239 13.83 -10.52 2.90
C TRP A 239 14.21 -9.28 2.10
N ILE A 240 13.28 -8.36 1.98
CA ILE A 240 13.51 -7.08 1.30
C ILE A 240 14.31 -6.17 2.21
N GLU A 241 15.28 -5.45 1.64
CA GLU A 241 16.05 -4.45 2.37
C GLU A 241 16.23 -3.19 1.54
N TYR A 242 15.96 -2.05 2.16
CA TYR A 242 16.13 -0.72 1.58
C TYR A 242 16.06 0.35 2.66
N HIS A 243 16.50 1.54 2.31
CA HIS A 243 16.18 2.77 3.02
C HIS A 243 15.59 3.77 2.03
N LYS A 244 14.56 4.48 2.47
CA LYS A 244 13.81 5.44 1.63
C LYS A 244 13.63 6.73 2.39
N TRP A 245 14.03 7.83 1.78
CA TRP A 245 13.97 9.17 2.33
C TRP A 245 13.04 10.00 1.49
N LYS A 246 12.13 10.71 2.11
CA LYS A 246 11.23 11.62 1.44
C LYS A 246 11.18 12.92 2.20
N PHE A 247 11.30 14.02 1.48
CA PHE A 247 11.12 15.36 1.99
C PHE A 247 10.22 16.13 1.05
N LYS A 248 9.28 16.88 1.61
CA LYS A 248 8.36 17.75 0.89
C LYS A 248 8.14 18.99 1.70
N ALA A 249 8.30 20.14 1.05
CA ALA A 249 8.01 21.43 1.63
C ALA A 249 7.15 22.27 0.67
N ARG A 250 6.16 22.94 1.20
CA ARG A 250 5.34 23.92 0.50
C ARG A 250 5.26 25.18 1.34
N THR A 251 5.41 26.33 0.70
CA THR A 251 5.19 27.64 1.34
C THR A 251 4.20 28.43 0.55
N PHE A 252 3.38 29.20 1.23
CA PHE A 252 2.34 30.04 0.66
C PHE A 252 2.57 31.47 1.11
N THR A 253 2.68 32.38 0.13
CA THR A 253 2.91 33.81 0.38
C THR A 253 1.90 34.62 -0.42
N ALA A 254 1.03 35.34 0.25
CA ALA A 254 0.12 36.25 -0.40
C ALA A 254 0.90 37.48 -0.94
N LEU A 255 0.82 37.74 -2.23
CA LEU A 255 1.47 38.81 -2.91
C LEU A 255 0.64 40.12 -2.89
N THR A 256 -0.67 39.98 -2.67
CA THR A 256 -1.60 41.11 -2.61
C THR A 256 -2.54 40.99 -1.41
N SER A 257 -2.95 42.09 -0.82
CA SER A 257 -3.87 42.15 0.32
C SER A 257 -5.36 42.19 -0.05
N ALA A 258 -5.71 42.12 -1.32
CA ALA A 258 -7.09 42.22 -1.81
C ALA A 258 -7.91 40.94 -1.53
N GLN A 259 -9.25 41.06 -1.59
CA GLN A 259 -10.14 39.89 -1.50
C GLN A 259 -9.84 38.80 -2.55
N LYS A 260 -9.43 39.23 -3.78
CA LYS A 260 -8.88 38.36 -4.83
C LYS A 260 -7.37 38.41 -4.75
N CYS A 261 -6.78 37.55 -3.92
CA CYS A 261 -5.37 37.56 -3.60
C CYS A 261 -4.58 36.65 -4.57
N PHE A 262 -3.48 37.19 -5.10
CA PHE A 262 -2.47 36.34 -5.74
C PHE A 262 -1.61 35.70 -4.66
N VAL A 263 -1.51 34.35 -4.70
CA VAL A 263 -0.71 33.59 -3.78
C VAL A 263 0.41 32.89 -4.54
N LEU A 264 1.64 33.14 -4.14
CA LEU A 264 2.81 32.43 -4.60
C LEU A 264 2.93 31.13 -3.77
N MET A 265 2.85 29.98 -4.43
CA MET A 265 3.15 28.68 -3.83
C MET A 265 4.52 28.21 -4.32
N THR A 266 5.43 27.96 -3.38
CA THR A 266 6.71 27.31 -3.66
C THR A 266 6.67 25.90 -3.14
N ARG A 267 7.06 24.92 -3.96
CA ARG A 267 7.11 23.49 -3.62
C ARG A 267 8.48 22.92 -3.91
N ILE A 268 9.02 22.22 -2.94
CA ILE A 268 10.27 21.47 -3.06
C ILE A 268 9.98 20.02 -2.62
N GLU A 269 10.36 19.08 -3.45
CA GLU A 269 10.26 17.66 -3.13
C GLU A 269 11.58 16.97 -3.41
N PHE A 270 11.99 16.12 -2.49
CA PHE A 270 13.20 15.32 -2.60
C PHE A 270 12.89 13.89 -2.18
N GLY A 271 13.40 12.92 -2.92
CA GLY A 271 13.26 11.52 -2.60
C GLY A 271 14.51 10.72 -2.98
N LEU A 272 14.87 9.81 -2.09
CA LEU A 272 15.98 8.90 -2.27
C LEU A 272 15.55 7.50 -1.83
N VAL A 273 15.88 6.51 -2.67
CA VAL A 273 15.80 5.08 -2.32
C VAL A 273 17.18 4.49 -2.48
N GLY A 274 17.67 3.83 -1.45
CA GLY A 274 18.95 3.15 -1.45
C GLY A 274 18.87 1.73 -0.90
N SER A 275 19.89 0.97 -1.14
CA SER A 275 20.08 -0.39 -0.61
C SER A 275 21.32 -0.45 0.25
N TYR A 276 21.32 -1.28 1.29
CA TYR A 276 22.51 -1.49 2.14
C TYR A 276 23.59 -2.31 1.41
N ASN A 277 23.14 -3.23 0.52
CA ASN A 277 24.01 -4.06 -0.28
C ASN A 277 23.80 -3.77 -1.78
N LYS A 278 24.89 -3.40 -2.49
CA LYS A 278 24.83 -3.06 -3.92
C LYS A 278 24.37 -4.21 -4.83
N TYR A 279 24.52 -5.46 -4.37
CA TYR A 279 24.13 -6.66 -5.11
C TYR A 279 22.68 -7.13 -4.79
N LYS A 280 22.03 -6.51 -3.77
CA LYS A 280 20.69 -6.84 -3.33
C LYS A 280 19.83 -5.57 -3.33
N LYS A 281 19.42 -5.13 -4.51
CA LYS A 281 18.49 -4.00 -4.66
C LYS A 281 17.07 -4.49 -4.50
N SER A 282 16.21 -3.72 -3.79
CA SER A 282 14.82 -4.08 -3.63
C SER A 282 14.05 -3.94 -4.95
N PRO A 283 13.37 -4.98 -5.42
CA PRO A 283 12.56 -4.93 -6.64
C PRO A 283 11.19 -4.29 -6.43
N PHE A 284 10.73 -4.20 -5.17
CA PHE A 284 9.36 -3.80 -4.81
C PHE A 284 9.27 -2.31 -4.45
N GLU A 285 10.41 -1.63 -4.27
CA GLU A 285 10.43 -0.25 -3.85
C GLU A 285 10.94 0.66 -4.96
N THR A 286 10.06 1.55 -5.38
CA THR A 286 10.35 2.61 -6.33
C THR A 286 9.98 3.96 -5.73
N TYR A 287 10.55 5.01 -6.26
CA TYR A 287 10.18 6.37 -5.90
C TYR A 287 9.31 6.97 -7.02
N TYR A 288 8.09 7.35 -6.66
CA TYR A 288 7.21 8.14 -7.53
C TYR A 288 7.08 9.54 -6.94
N MET A 289 7.34 10.55 -7.75
CA MET A 289 7.13 11.97 -7.44
C MET A 289 5.73 12.41 -7.80
#